data_9d334a51018de38aa35b953be9e428a0
#
_entry.id   9d334a51018de38aa35b953be9e428a0
#
_cell.length_a   1.000
_cell.length_b   1.000
_cell.length_c   1.000
_cell.angle_alpha   90.00
_cell.angle_beta   90.00
_cell.angle_gamma   90.00
#
_symmetry.space_group_name_H-M   'P 1'
#
loop_
_entity.id
_entity.type
_entity.pdbx_description
1 polymer ?
#
loop_
_entity_poly.entity_id
_entity_poly.type
_entity_poly.pdbx_seq_one_letter_code
_entity_poly.pdbx_strand_id
1 'polypeptide(L)'
;SETLSSSPYDVVEVSLSEIGKFGCARSSQGHVKCWGYNGYGQLGHGNTSTASDDENEMGEDLAFVPLGSNRTATSISVGENHACALLDEGSVKCWGRNNYGQLGMGNTTQIGDGPDEMGDFLAAVDLGTNRSATEIATGQHHSCALLDDGSVKCWGLNNYGQLGIGNASTRGNAANQMGDDLVAVDLGT
;
A
#
# COMPACT_ATOMS: atom_id res chain seq x y z
N SER A 1 -2.49 37.50 -19.15
CA SER A 1 -2.66 36.05 -19.06
C SER A 1 -1.89 35.57 -17.83
N GLU A 2 -2.60 35.35 -16.75
CA GLU A 2 -2.04 34.68 -15.59
C GLU A 2 -1.74 33.25 -15.99
N THR A 3 -0.45 32.92 -16.07
CA THR A 3 -0.01 31.54 -16.05
C THR A 3 -0.39 30.99 -14.68
N LEU A 4 -1.40 30.17 -14.60
CA LEU A 4 -1.66 29.34 -13.43
C LEU A 4 -0.36 28.56 -13.18
N SER A 5 0.40 28.98 -12.18
CA SER A 5 1.48 28.16 -11.63
C SER A 5 0.80 26.88 -11.16
N SER A 6 1.04 25.77 -11.86
CA SER A 6 0.59 24.46 -11.38
C SER A 6 1.15 24.29 -9.98
N SER A 7 0.27 24.06 -9.02
CA SER A 7 0.70 23.71 -7.66
C SER A 7 1.76 22.60 -7.79
N PRO A 8 2.89 22.67 -7.07
CA PRO A 8 3.90 21.62 -7.13
C PRO A 8 3.36 20.24 -6.70
N TYR A 9 2.12 20.20 -6.19
CA TYR A 9 1.41 18.98 -5.81
C TYR A 9 0.00 18.96 -6.42
N ASP A 10 -0.08 18.61 -7.70
CA ASP A 10 -1.33 18.47 -8.44
C ASP A 10 -1.94 17.09 -8.15
N VAL A 11 -2.95 17.04 -7.28
CA VAL A 11 -3.59 15.80 -6.80
C VAL A 11 -4.45 15.21 -7.90
N VAL A 12 -4.23 13.94 -8.22
CA VAL A 12 -5.00 13.17 -9.22
C VAL A 12 -5.70 11.95 -8.63
N GLU A 13 -5.35 11.55 -7.41
CA GLU A 13 -5.95 10.40 -6.74
C GLU A 13 -6.00 10.62 -5.23
N VAL A 14 -7.10 10.21 -4.59
CA VAL A 14 -7.27 10.20 -3.13
C VAL A 14 -7.82 8.84 -2.73
N SER A 15 -7.25 8.23 -1.71
CA SER A 15 -7.72 6.99 -1.11
C SER A 15 -7.86 7.18 0.40
N LEU A 16 -9.04 6.85 0.93
CA LEU A 16 -9.39 7.06 2.34
C LEU A 16 -9.74 5.72 2.99
N SER A 17 -9.33 5.56 4.22
CA SER A 17 -9.72 4.40 5.02
C SER A 17 -11.18 4.52 5.47
N GLU A 18 -12.01 3.51 5.21
CA GLU A 18 -13.43 3.52 5.60
C GLU A 18 -13.65 3.55 7.11
N ILE A 19 -12.79 2.87 7.87
CA ILE A 19 -12.86 2.75 9.34
C ILE A 19 -11.61 3.35 9.98
N GLY A 20 -10.50 3.31 9.27
CA GLY A 20 -9.24 3.91 9.67
C GLY A 20 -9.34 5.44 9.68
N LYS A 21 -8.51 6.05 10.42
CA LYS A 21 -8.53 7.49 10.67
C LYS A 21 -7.44 8.17 9.87
N PHE A 22 -7.15 7.68 8.65
CA PHE A 22 -6.10 8.21 7.78
C PHE A 22 -6.48 8.16 6.31
N GLY A 23 -5.78 8.92 5.51
CA GLY A 23 -5.93 8.93 4.07
C GLY A 23 -4.62 9.24 3.37
N CYS A 24 -4.55 8.95 2.10
CA CYS A 24 -3.42 9.27 1.23
C CYS A 24 -3.89 9.95 -0.05
N ALA A 25 -3.06 10.81 -0.60
CA ALA A 25 -3.23 11.44 -1.90
C ALA A 25 -1.99 11.24 -2.76
N ARG A 26 -2.20 11.11 -4.07
CA ARG A 26 -1.13 11.00 -5.07
C ARG A 26 -1.20 12.17 -6.04
N SER A 27 -0.06 12.75 -6.33
CA SER A 27 0.07 13.78 -7.35
C SER A 27 0.19 13.20 -8.75
N SER A 28 0.00 14.04 -9.78
CA SER A 28 0.23 13.71 -11.19
C SER A 28 1.67 13.24 -11.47
N GLN A 29 2.62 13.61 -10.63
CA GLN A 29 4.03 13.20 -10.71
C GLN A 29 4.31 11.89 -9.96
N GLY A 30 3.28 11.30 -9.33
CA GLY A 30 3.40 10.04 -8.59
C GLY A 30 3.97 10.18 -7.17
N HIS A 31 4.06 11.38 -6.63
CA HIS A 31 4.39 11.58 -5.21
C HIS A 31 3.17 11.28 -4.34
N VAL A 32 3.40 10.67 -3.20
CA VAL A 32 2.35 10.30 -2.23
C VAL A 32 2.54 11.08 -0.94
N LYS A 33 1.44 11.61 -0.40
CA LYS A 33 1.35 12.16 0.95
C LYS A 33 0.22 11.46 1.70
N CYS A 34 0.47 11.11 2.96
CA CYS A 34 -0.54 10.49 3.83
C CYS A 34 -0.68 11.30 5.11
N TRP A 35 -1.90 11.39 5.66
CA TRP A 35 -2.23 12.15 6.86
C TRP A 35 -3.25 11.43 7.74
N GLY A 36 -3.35 11.83 8.99
CA GLY A 36 -4.24 11.27 9.99
C GLY A 36 -3.52 10.37 10.99
N TYR A 37 -4.23 9.38 11.53
CA TYR A 37 -3.73 8.45 12.54
C TYR A 37 -2.58 7.59 12.02
N ASN A 38 -1.54 7.43 12.85
CA ASN A 38 -0.29 6.74 12.48
C ASN A 38 0.19 5.70 13.50
N GLY A 39 -0.66 5.20 14.38
CA GLY A 39 -0.24 4.28 15.44
C GLY A 39 0.38 2.95 14.98
N TYR A 40 0.34 2.64 13.68
CA TYR A 40 0.93 1.45 13.05
C TYR A 40 1.91 1.80 11.91
N GLY A 41 2.36 3.04 11.80
CA GLY A 41 3.23 3.49 10.71
C GLY A 41 2.53 3.62 9.34
N GLN A 42 1.19 3.65 9.30
CA GLN A 42 0.41 3.67 8.06
C GLN A 42 0.57 4.95 7.22
N LEU A 43 1.14 6.01 7.78
CA LEU A 43 1.51 7.21 7.01
C LEU A 43 2.83 7.01 6.24
N GLY A 44 3.64 5.98 6.58
CA GLY A 44 4.89 5.68 5.91
C GLY A 44 6.00 6.71 6.16
N HIS A 45 5.98 7.38 7.30
CA HIS A 45 6.97 8.42 7.66
C HIS A 45 8.13 7.86 8.52
N GLY A 46 8.18 6.54 8.77
CA GLY A 46 9.20 5.90 9.60
C GLY A 46 9.05 6.24 11.08
N ASN A 47 7.84 6.50 11.54
CA ASN A 47 7.48 6.77 12.93
C ASN A 47 5.98 6.49 13.15
N THR A 48 5.52 6.66 14.40
CA THR A 48 4.11 6.47 14.78
C THR A 48 3.39 7.77 15.17
N SER A 49 3.96 8.93 14.81
CA SER A 49 3.32 10.22 15.07
C SER A 49 2.17 10.45 14.12
N THR A 50 1.02 10.82 14.64
CA THR A 50 -0.12 11.30 13.85
C THR A 50 0.29 12.56 13.08
N ALA A 51 -0.24 12.79 11.91
CA ALA A 51 -0.03 14.01 11.13
C ALA A 51 -1.38 14.64 10.78
N SER A 52 -1.46 15.97 10.81
CA SER A 52 -2.65 16.81 10.62
C SER A 52 -3.56 16.97 11.84
N ASP A 53 -3.07 16.72 13.03
CA ASP A 53 -3.77 17.00 14.29
C ASP A 53 -3.27 18.29 14.98
N ASP A 54 -2.17 18.86 14.50
CA ASP A 54 -1.62 20.13 14.92
C ASP A 54 -1.50 21.15 13.77
N GLU A 55 -1.35 22.45 14.10
CA GLU A 55 -1.07 23.51 13.12
C GLU A 55 0.28 23.28 12.44
N ASN A 56 0.37 23.59 11.15
CA ASN A 56 1.58 23.49 10.31
C ASN A 56 2.07 22.05 10.03
N GLU A 57 1.19 21.05 10.10
CA GLU A 57 1.52 19.67 9.71
C GLU A 57 1.04 19.31 8.30
N MET A 58 0.31 20.21 7.64
CA MET A 58 -0.25 20.02 6.30
C MET A 58 0.46 20.87 5.24
N GLY A 59 0.07 20.71 4.00
CA GLY A 59 0.62 21.49 2.90
C GLY A 59 2.05 21.08 2.56
N GLU A 60 2.98 22.03 2.58
CA GLU A 60 4.40 21.78 2.28
C GLU A 60 5.12 21.07 3.42
N ASP A 61 4.64 21.22 4.66
CA ASP A 61 5.21 20.59 5.86
C ASP A 61 4.87 19.09 5.95
N LEU A 62 3.80 18.63 5.30
CA LEU A 62 3.48 17.21 5.24
C LEU A 62 4.48 16.48 4.35
N ALA A 63 5.23 15.54 4.93
CA ALA A 63 6.25 14.79 4.25
C ALA A 63 5.70 13.88 3.13
N PHE A 64 6.48 13.66 2.10
CA PHE A 64 6.21 12.62 1.12
C PHE A 64 6.51 11.23 1.69
N VAL A 65 5.70 10.25 1.29
CA VAL A 65 5.98 8.84 1.56
C VAL A 65 7.18 8.41 0.70
N PRO A 66 8.29 7.96 1.30
CA PRO A 66 9.41 7.44 0.53
C PRO A 66 9.05 6.09 -0.11
N LEU A 67 9.08 6.01 -1.43
CA LEU A 67 8.75 4.78 -2.18
C LEU A 67 9.99 4.09 -2.78
N GLY A 68 11.14 4.73 -2.69
CA GLY A 68 12.42 4.25 -3.22
C GLY A 68 13.04 5.21 -4.22
N SER A 69 14.33 5.04 -4.47
CA SER A 69 15.10 5.89 -5.37
C SER A 69 14.57 5.80 -6.79
N ASN A 70 14.21 6.95 -7.36
CA ASN A 70 13.65 7.07 -8.71
C ASN A 70 12.36 6.25 -8.93
N ARG A 71 11.53 6.09 -7.89
CA ARG A 71 10.23 5.43 -7.97
C ARG A 71 9.10 6.41 -7.76
N THR A 72 8.05 6.23 -8.54
CA THR A 72 6.81 7.00 -8.44
C THR A 72 5.61 6.07 -8.36
N ALA A 73 4.56 6.49 -7.67
CA ALA A 73 3.32 5.73 -7.61
C ALA A 73 2.45 6.04 -8.84
N THR A 74 1.91 4.99 -9.45
CA THR A 74 0.88 5.07 -10.49
C THR A 74 -0.53 4.91 -9.92
N SER A 75 -0.66 4.25 -8.77
CA SER A 75 -1.90 4.15 -7.99
C SER A 75 -1.61 3.95 -6.51
N ILE A 76 -2.57 4.33 -5.65
CA ILE A 76 -2.56 4.10 -4.21
C ILE A 76 -3.86 3.45 -3.76
N SER A 77 -3.79 2.59 -2.76
CA SER A 77 -4.97 2.01 -2.12
C SER A 77 -4.76 1.91 -0.61
N VAL A 78 -5.79 2.26 0.17
CA VAL A 78 -5.72 2.40 1.62
C VAL A 78 -6.72 1.44 2.26
N GLY A 79 -6.22 0.56 3.13
CA GLY A 79 -7.04 -0.30 3.98
C GLY A 79 -7.40 0.36 5.32
N GLU A 80 -7.72 -0.43 6.36
CA GLU A 80 -8.06 0.15 7.66
C GLU A 80 -6.85 0.85 8.30
N ASN A 81 -5.70 0.19 8.38
CA ASN A 81 -4.48 0.70 9.00
C ASN A 81 -3.22 0.31 8.19
N HIS A 82 -3.35 0.12 6.89
CA HIS A 82 -2.24 -0.12 5.98
C HIS A 82 -2.51 0.56 4.65
N ALA A 83 -1.47 0.82 3.90
CA ALA A 83 -1.55 1.38 2.56
C ALA A 83 -0.66 0.60 1.60
N CYS A 84 -1.04 0.58 0.34
CA CYS A 84 -0.24 0.03 -0.75
C CYS A 84 -0.12 1.06 -1.88
N ALA A 85 1.03 1.08 -2.54
CA ALA A 85 1.28 1.82 -3.77
C ALA A 85 1.68 0.86 -4.89
N LEU A 86 1.09 1.03 -6.05
CA LEU A 86 1.55 0.48 -7.30
C LEU A 86 2.58 1.43 -7.88
N LEU A 87 3.77 0.94 -8.21
CA LEU A 87 4.87 1.76 -8.72
C LEU A 87 4.93 1.74 -10.25
N ASP A 88 5.69 2.66 -10.79
CA ASP A 88 5.88 2.93 -12.23
C ASP A 88 6.40 1.71 -13.01
N GLU A 89 7.07 0.77 -12.35
CA GLU A 89 7.56 -0.48 -12.94
C GLU A 89 6.64 -1.69 -12.71
N GLY A 90 5.45 -1.49 -12.11
CA GLY A 90 4.50 -2.55 -11.82
C GLY A 90 4.77 -3.33 -10.53
N SER A 91 5.75 -2.95 -9.71
CA SER A 91 5.91 -3.50 -8.37
C SER A 91 4.92 -2.89 -7.40
N VAL A 92 4.60 -3.61 -6.33
CA VAL A 92 3.71 -3.15 -5.25
C VAL A 92 4.51 -3.04 -3.96
N LYS A 93 4.36 -1.92 -3.26
CA LYS A 93 4.89 -1.73 -1.91
C LYS A 93 3.75 -1.45 -0.95
N CYS A 94 3.74 -2.13 0.20
CA CYS A 94 2.71 -1.95 1.23
C CYS A 94 3.38 -1.67 2.58
N TRP A 95 2.77 -0.81 3.40
CA TRP A 95 3.25 -0.41 4.71
C TRP A 95 2.10 -0.19 5.69
N GLY A 96 2.41 -0.07 6.99
CA GLY A 96 1.47 0.03 8.08
C GLY A 96 1.31 -1.27 8.84
N ARG A 97 0.11 -1.52 9.36
CA ARG A 97 -0.25 -2.70 10.15
C ARG A 97 -0.15 -3.99 9.34
N ASN A 98 0.41 -5.06 9.99
CA ASN A 98 0.64 -6.35 9.32
C ASN A 98 0.21 -7.58 10.13
N ASN A 99 -0.67 -7.45 11.11
CA ASN A 99 -1.03 -8.56 12.01
C ASN A 99 -1.60 -9.79 11.29
N TYR A 100 -2.09 -9.63 10.07
CA TYR A 100 -2.68 -10.68 9.24
C TYR A 100 -1.89 -10.95 7.96
N GLY A 101 -0.68 -10.38 7.81
CA GLY A 101 0.10 -10.50 6.58
C GLY A 101 -0.39 -9.62 5.42
N GLN A 102 -1.21 -8.60 5.70
CA GLN A 102 -1.78 -7.71 4.69
C GLN A 102 -0.75 -6.89 3.90
N LEU A 103 0.50 -6.81 4.37
CA LEU A 103 1.59 -6.20 3.62
C LEU A 103 2.23 -7.16 2.60
N GLY A 104 1.95 -8.48 2.68
CA GLY A 104 2.48 -9.46 1.74
C GLY A 104 3.97 -9.77 1.89
N MET A 105 4.52 -9.61 3.10
CA MET A 105 5.95 -9.78 3.38
C MET A 105 6.32 -11.20 3.87
N GLY A 106 5.36 -12.14 3.89
CA GLY A 106 5.58 -13.49 4.43
C GLY A 106 5.85 -13.51 5.94
N ASN A 107 5.39 -12.50 6.66
CA ASN A 107 5.50 -12.35 8.11
C ASN A 107 4.38 -11.41 8.63
N THR A 108 4.42 -11.10 9.93
CA THR A 108 3.43 -10.22 10.57
C THR A 108 4.06 -8.95 11.18
N THR A 109 5.28 -8.60 10.76
CA THR A 109 5.97 -7.38 11.20
C THR A 109 5.35 -6.17 10.51
N GLN A 110 4.97 -5.13 11.29
CA GLN A 110 4.56 -3.84 10.72
C GLN A 110 5.76 -3.15 10.10
N ILE A 111 5.50 -2.25 9.15
CA ILE A 111 6.52 -1.50 8.41
C ILE A 111 6.05 -0.05 8.27
N GLY A 112 6.98 0.89 8.42
CA GLY A 112 6.71 2.32 8.36
C GLY A 112 6.57 2.99 9.72
N ASP A 113 6.66 2.22 10.81
CA ASP A 113 6.60 2.68 12.18
C ASP A 113 7.97 2.96 12.81
N GLY A 114 9.05 2.58 12.13
CA GLY A 114 10.43 2.80 12.54
C GLY A 114 11.30 3.44 11.44
N PRO A 115 12.49 3.94 11.82
CA PRO A 115 13.46 4.45 10.86
C PRO A 115 13.97 3.31 9.94
N ASP A 116 14.39 3.68 8.73
CA ASP A 116 14.99 2.76 7.75
C ASP A 116 14.08 1.58 7.33
N GLU A 117 12.75 1.77 7.37
CA GLU A 117 11.77 0.78 6.94
C GLU A 117 11.11 1.12 5.60
N MET A 118 11.21 2.37 5.17
CA MET A 118 10.59 2.89 3.95
C MET A 118 11.62 3.13 2.84
N GLY A 119 11.18 3.61 1.70
CA GLY A 119 12.05 3.93 0.58
C GLY A 119 12.68 2.69 -0.05
N ASP A 120 13.99 2.68 -0.17
CA ASP A 120 14.75 1.55 -0.75
C ASP A 120 14.83 0.36 0.22
N PHE A 121 14.58 0.55 1.52
CA PHE A 121 14.53 -0.52 2.50
C PHE A 121 13.20 -1.28 2.50
N LEU A 122 12.11 -0.65 2.03
CA LEU A 122 10.82 -1.32 1.88
C LEU A 122 10.86 -2.27 0.69
N ALA A 123 10.80 -3.56 0.95
CA ALA A 123 10.74 -4.58 -0.10
C ALA A 123 9.42 -4.47 -0.89
N ALA A 124 9.48 -4.81 -2.17
CA ALA A 124 8.28 -5.02 -2.96
C ALA A 124 7.58 -6.32 -2.56
N VAL A 125 6.26 -6.37 -2.69
CA VAL A 125 5.47 -7.58 -2.52
C VAL A 125 5.87 -8.60 -3.59
N ASP A 126 6.17 -9.82 -3.18
CA ASP A 126 6.43 -10.91 -4.12
C ASP A 126 5.10 -11.39 -4.74
N LEU A 127 4.92 -11.09 -6.02
CA LEU A 127 3.73 -11.46 -6.79
C LEU A 127 3.92 -12.74 -7.63
N GLY A 128 5.14 -13.28 -7.66
CA GLY A 128 5.53 -14.45 -8.43
C GLY A 128 6.53 -14.14 -9.54
N THR A 129 7.12 -15.21 -10.07
CA THR A 129 8.19 -15.11 -11.07
C THR A 129 7.74 -14.37 -12.33
N ASN A 130 8.45 -13.28 -12.66
CA ASN A 130 8.18 -12.42 -13.82
C ASN A 130 6.74 -11.86 -13.84
N ARG A 131 6.17 -11.52 -12.68
CA ARG A 131 4.87 -10.88 -12.57
C ARG A 131 5.00 -9.42 -12.14
N SER A 132 4.15 -8.59 -12.72
CA SER A 132 3.93 -7.21 -12.33
C SER A 132 2.44 -6.96 -12.09
N ALA A 133 2.13 -5.99 -11.24
CA ALA A 133 0.75 -5.57 -11.02
C ALA A 133 0.35 -4.48 -12.03
N THR A 134 -0.91 -4.50 -12.43
CA THR A 134 -1.56 -3.45 -13.24
C THR A 134 -2.56 -2.65 -12.43
N GLU A 135 -3.13 -3.26 -11.38
CA GLU A 135 -4.03 -2.60 -10.44
C GLU A 135 -3.83 -3.15 -9.03
N ILE A 136 -4.15 -2.35 -8.01
CA ILE A 136 -4.16 -2.73 -6.61
C ILE A 136 -5.47 -2.35 -5.95
N ALA A 137 -5.91 -3.16 -5.00
CA ALA A 137 -7.05 -2.86 -4.13
C ALA A 137 -6.77 -3.35 -2.72
N THR A 138 -7.20 -2.58 -1.72
CA THR A 138 -7.11 -2.97 -0.31
C THR A 138 -8.50 -3.04 0.30
N GLY A 139 -8.75 -4.08 1.06
CA GLY A 139 -9.88 -4.12 1.99
C GLY A 139 -9.42 -3.77 3.41
N GLN A 140 -10.26 -4.02 4.39
CA GLN A 140 -9.97 -3.68 5.79
C GLN A 140 -8.63 -4.26 6.26
N HIS A 141 -8.39 -5.56 6.05
CA HIS A 141 -7.21 -6.30 6.52
C HIS A 141 -6.64 -7.24 5.45
N HIS A 142 -6.89 -6.97 4.18
CA HIS A 142 -6.35 -7.74 3.07
C HIS A 142 -6.01 -6.82 1.90
N SER A 143 -5.21 -7.32 0.99
CA SER A 143 -4.78 -6.60 -0.20
C SER A 143 -4.87 -7.53 -1.40
N CYS A 144 -5.15 -6.99 -2.57
CA CYS A 144 -5.19 -7.71 -3.84
C CYS A 144 -4.43 -6.94 -4.91
N ALA A 145 -3.91 -7.66 -5.88
CA ALA A 145 -3.34 -7.10 -7.10
C ALA A 145 -3.90 -7.85 -8.32
N LEU A 146 -4.27 -7.09 -9.35
CA LEU A 146 -4.45 -7.60 -10.70
C LEU A 146 -3.09 -7.63 -11.38
N LEU A 147 -2.72 -8.76 -11.95
CA LEU A 147 -1.41 -8.97 -12.57
C LEU A 147 -1.45 -8.75 -14.09
N ASP A 148 -0.27 -8.65 -14.67
CA ASP A 148 -0.01 -8.45 -16.10
C ASP A 148 -0.54 -9.59 -17.00
N ASP A 149 -0.77 -10.78 -16.45
CA ASP A 149 -1.37 -11.92 -17.14
C ASP A 149 -2.90 -12.02 -16.95
N GLY A 150 -3.51 -11.05 -16.28
CA GLY A 150 -4.95 -11.01 -15.98
C GLY A 150 -5.36 -11.81 -14.75
N SER A 151 -4.45 -12.48 -14.07
CA SER A 151 -4.75 -13.16 -12.81
C SER A 151 -4.87 -12.17 -11.65
N VAL A 152 -5.66 -12.54 -10.62
CA VAL A 152 -5.79 -11.77 -9.38
C VAL A 152 -5.17 -12.55 -8.24
N LYS A 153 -4.31 -11.93 -7.47
CA LYS A 153 -3.76 -12.49 -6.24
C LYS A 153 -4.14 -11.62 -5.04
N CYS A 154 -4.60 -12.26 -3.96
CA CYS A 154 -5.00 -11.59 -2.73
C CYS A 154 -4.28 -12.20 -1.52
N TRP A 155 -3.92 -11.35 -0.54
CA TRP A 155 -3.23 -11.74 0.69
C TRP A 155 -3.74 -10.93 1.89
N GLY A 156 -3.46 -11.40 3.09
CA GLY A 156 -3.99 -10.86 4.35
C GLY A 156 -5.02 -11.77 4.99
N LEU A 157 -5.93 -11.18 5.77
CA LEU A 157 -7.00 -11.87 6.50
C LEU A 157 -7.98 -12.57 5.56
N ASN A 158 -8.37 -13.81 5.91
CA ASN A 158 -9.25 -14.64 5.08
C ASN A 158 -10.37 -15.37 5.84
N ASN A 159 -10.73 -14.93 7.04
CA ASN A 159 -11.71 -15.63 7.89
C ASN A 159 -13.10 -15.82 7.25
N TYR A 160 -13.42 -15.01 6.24
CA TYR A 160 -14.69 -15.04 5.49
C TYR A 160 -14.51 -15.47 4.02
N GLY A 161 -13.31 -15.99 3.63
CA GLY A 161 -13.02 -16.36 2.25
C GLY A 161 -12.75 -15.16 1.33
N GLN A 162 -12.47 -13.97 1.88
CA GLN A 162 -12.28 -12.72 1.11
C GLN A 162 -11.08 -12.72 0.16
N LEU A 163 -10.16 -13.67 0.30
CA LEU A 163 -9.05 -13.85 -0.65
C LEU A 163 -9.43 -14.65 -1.90
N GLY A 164 -10.64 -15.25 -1.94
CA GLY A 164 -11.12 -15.98 -3.12
C GLY A 164 -10.36 -17.27 -3.47
N ILE A 165 -9.63 -17.86 -2.53
CA ILE A 165 -8.74 -19.03 -2.75
C ILE A 165 -9.38 -20.37 -2.35
N GLY A 166 -10.71 -20.43 -2.23
CA GLY A 166 -11.46 -21.67 -1.94
C GLY A 166 -11.35 -22.18 -0.51
N ASN A 167 -10.80 -21.39 0.42
CA ASN A 167 -10.72 -21.73 1.84
C ASN A 167 -10.67 -20.44 2.70
N ALA A 168 -10.62 -20.58 4.02
CA ALA A 168 -10.57 -19.45 4.95
C ALA A 168 -9.16 -19.23 5.57
N SER A 169 -8.11 -19.73 4.94
CA SER A 169 -6.74 -19.58 5.44
C SER A 169 -6.15 -18.22 5.06
N THR A 170 -5.67 -17.48 6.05
CA THR A 170 -4.88 -16.25 5.88
C THR A 170 -3.63 -16.53 5.04
N ARG A 171 -3.20 -15.58 4.21
CA ARG A 171 -2.02 -15.65 3.37
C ARG A 171 -1.13 -14.42 3.57
N GLY A 172 0.19 -14.58 3.34
CA GLY A 172 1.16 -13.50 3.47
C GLY A 172 1.67 -13.28 4.89
N ASN A 173 1.17 -14.02 5.88
CA ASN A 173 1.55 -13.92 7.28
C ASN A 173 2.66 -14.90 7.71
N ALA A 174 3.11 -15.75 6.82
CA ALA A 174 4.21 -16.70 7.03
C ALA A 174 5.02 -16.91 5.74
N ALA A 175 6.23 -17.43 5.89
CA ALA A 175 7.08 -17.79 4.76
C ALA A 175 6.38 -18.77 3.79
N ASN A 176 6.74 -18.72 2.52
CA ASN A 176 6.19 -19.55 1.43
C ASN A 176 4.66 -19.41 1.25
N GLN A 177 4.13 -18.21 1.47
CA GLN A 177 2.71 -17.90 1.25
C GLN A 177 2.50 -16.80 0.21
N MET A 178 3.57 -16.26 -0.35
CA MET A 178 3.57 -15.23 -1.39
C MET A 178 4.26 -15.75 -2.66
N GLY A 179 4.38 -14.91 -3.65
CA GLY A 179 5.04 -15.27 -4.90
C GLY A 179 4.30 -16.35 -5.67
N ASP A 180 5.04 -17.34 -6.17
CA ASP A 180 4.48 -18.47 -6.93
C ASP A 180 3.63 -19.42 -6.05
N ASP A 181 3.83 -19.41 -4.72
CA ASP A 181 3.04 -20.19 -3.76
C ASP A 181 1.68 -19.54 -3.42
N LEU A 182 1.49 -18.26 -3.76
CA LEU A 182 0.19 -17.58 -3.58
C LEU A 182 -0.74 -17.93 -4.74
N VAL A 183 -1.78 -18.68 -4.42
CA VAL A 183 -2.81 -19.11 -5.39
C VAL A 183 -3.59 -17.90 -5.90
N ALA A 184 -3.79 -17.81 -7.20
CA ALA A 184 -4.68 -16.81 -7.80
C ALA A 184 -6.15 -17.08 -7.46
N VAL A 185 -6.94 -16.03 -7.48
CA VAL A 185 -8.42 -16.12 -7.34
C VAL A 185 -8.97 -16.85 -8.57
N ASP A 186 -9.74 -17.91 -8.36
CA ASP A 186 -10.43 -18.61 -9.45
C ASP A 186 -11.76 -17.91 -9.73
N LEU A 187 -11.82 -17.18 -10.84
CA LEU A 187 -13.04 -16.50 -11.34
C LEU A 187 -13.73 -17.26 -12.47
N GLY A 188 -13.29 -18.49 -12.76
CA GLY A 188 -13.73 -19.28 -13.89
C GLY A 188 -12.96 -18.96 -15.18
N THR A 189 -13.07 -19.81 -16.19
CA THR A 189 -12.47 -19.65 -17.52
C THR A 189 -13.55 -19.42 -18.56
#